data_904cd68076d3c24c6a6d83ad299055ef
#
_entry.id   904cd68076d3c24c6a6d83ad299055ef
#
_cell.length_a   1.000
_cell.length_b   1.000
_cell.length_c   1.000
_cell.angle_alpha   90.00
_cell.angle_beta   90.00
_cell.angle_gamma   90.00
#
_symmetry.space_group_name_H-M   'P 1'
#
loop_
_entity.id
_entity.type
_entity.pdbx_description
1 polymer ?
#
loop_
_entity_poly.entity_id
_entity_poly.type
_entity_poly.pdbx_seq_one_letter_code
_entity_poly.pdbx_strand_id
1 'polypeptide(L)'
;DEPVKYGEVGRIVITDLHNYACPMIRYDCGDTCVLGAPNEFSNGYPIIEKLYGRRFDLTYSTDGKAISPLAFGRTLKNFDSVSQWQFVQLDEKKYELRLMLKSGYNLSSLKEVNNLFLEILGDGADFNMVEVNDIPVLASGKRKPVINEWRSK
;
A
#
# COMPACT_ATOMS: atom_id res chain seq x y z
N ASP A 1 22.23 9.05 3.46
CA ASP A 1 21.13 8.86 4.40
C ASP A 1 20.82 10.18 5.12
N GLU A 2 20.12 11.07 4.42
CA GLU A 2 19.70 12.35 4.98
C GLU A 2 18.22 12.29 5.38
N PRO A 3 17.82 13.01 6.43
CA PRO A 3 16.42 13.16 6.79
C PRO A 3 15.64 13.87 5.67
N VAL A 4 14.42 13.43 5.41
CA VAL A 4 13.48 14.13 4.50
C VAL A 4 12.96 15.41 5.18
N LYS A 5 12.46 16.34 4.38
CA LYS A 5 11.80 17.55 4.90
C LYS A 5 10.42 17.24 5.46
N TYR A 6 9.90 18.11 6.31
CA TYR A 6 8.52 18.01 6.78
C TYR A 6 7.53 18.04 5.61
N GLY A 7 6.54 17.16 5.65
CA GLY A 7 5.57 16.95 4.58
C GLY A 7 6.01 15.98 3.48
N GLU A 8 7.27 15.57 3.48
CA GLU A 8 7.79 14.62 2.48
C GLU A 8 7.69 13.17 2.95
N VAL A 9 7.56 12.26 2.00
CA VAL A 9 7.57 10.81 2.24
C VAL A 9 9.00 10.33 2.42
N GLY A 10 9.28 9.66 3.55
CA GLY A 10 10.56 9.05 3.83
C GLY A 10 10.44 7.62 4.33
N ARG A 11 11.57 6.90 4.34
CA ARG A 11 11.66 5.59 4.98
C ARG A 11 11.76 5.75 6.50
N ILE A 12 11.20 4.79 7.21
CA ILE A 12 11.26 4.76 8.68
C ILE A 12 12.51 4.00 9.11
N VAL A 13 13.36 4.68 9.86
CA VAL A 13 14.55 4.11 10.51
C VAL A 13 14.39 4.26 12.01
N ILE A 14 14.41 3.15 12.74
CA ILE A 14 14.09 3.08 14.16
C ILE A 14 15.36 2.83 14.98
N THR A 15 15.50 3.54 16.10
CA THR A 15 16.41 3.19 17.19
C THR A 15 15.56 2.96 18.44
N ASP A 16 15.57 1.73 18.96
CA ASP A 16 14.88 1.39 20.20
C ASP A 16 15.76 1.76 21.39
N LEU A 17 15.27 2.68 22.22
CA LEU A 17 16.02 3.19 23.38
C LEU A 17 15.80 2.35 24.67
N HIS A 18 14.91 1.36 24.63
CA HIS A 18 14.49 0.61 25.81
C HIS A 18 14.83 -0.88 25.75
N ASN A 19 15.08 -1.43 24.58
CA ASN A 19 15.35 -2.86 24.41
C ASN A 19 16.86 -3.14 24.37
N TYR A 20 17.45 -3.34 25.53
CA TYR A 20 18.90 -3.64 25.65
C TYR A 20 19.24 -5.10 25.35
N ALA A 21 18.29 -6.02 25.39
CA ALA A 21 18.51 -7.43 25.12
C ALA A 21 18.67 -7.72 23.62
N CYS A 22 18.00 -6.95 22.77
CA CYS A 22 18.13 -6.99 21.30
C CYS A 22 18.08 -5.55 20.76
N PRO A 23 19.19 -4.80 20.88
CA PRO A 23 19.19 -3.38 20.53
C PRO A 23 19.04 -3.20 19.04
N MET A 24 17.97 -2.54 18.62
CA MET A 24 17.77 -2.09 17.25
C MET A 24 18.31 -0.67 17.10
N ILE A 25 19.42 -0.54 16.41
CA ILE A 25 20.05 0.75 16.17
C ILE A 25 19.97 1.05 14.67
N ARG A 26 19.31 2.16 14.30
CA ARG A 26 19.09 2.58 12.90
C ARG A 26 18.51 1.46 12.01
N TYR A 27 17.59 0.70 12.58
CA TYR A 27 16.91 -0.40 11.89
C TYR A 27 15.94 0.16 10.85
N ASP A 28 16.18 -0.11 9.56
CA ASP A 28 15.24 0.16 8.48
C ASP A 28 14.12 -0.90 8.53
N CYS A 29 12.95 -0.54 9.04
CA CYS A 29 11.82 -1.48 9.15
C CYS A 29 11.14 -1.79 7.81
N GLY A 30 11.54 -1.10 6.74
CA GLY A 30 10.99 -1.26 5.39
C GLY A 30 9.67 -0.53 5.17
N ASP A 31 9.22 0.28 6.13
CA ASP A 31 8.02 1.09 6.01
C ASP A 31 8.34 2.53 5.61
N THR A 32 7.33 3.24 5.08
CA THR A 32 7.40 4.65 4.72
C THR A 32 6.33 5.45 5.44
N CYS A 33 6.67 6.70 5.74
CA CYS A 33 5.74 7.66 6.35
C CYS A 33 5.94 9.06 5.79
N VAL A 34 4.99 9.96 6.07
CA VAL A 34 5.20 11.41 5.95
C VAL A 34 5.76 11.91 7.27
N LEU A 35 6.90 12.60 7.19
CA LEU A 35 7.50 13.26 8.33
C LEU A 35 6.74 14.56 8.63
N GLY A 36 6.13 14.65 9.81
CA GLY A 36 5.45 15.85 10.27
C GLY A 36 6.32 16.71 11.18
N ALA A 37 6.06 18.01 11.18
CA ALA A 37 6.72 18.94 12.09
C ALA A 37 6.36 18.62 13.55
N PRO A 38 7.23 18.98 14.52
CA PRO A 38 6.90 18.91 15.94
C PRO A 38 5.61 19.66 16.28
N ASN A 39 4.85 19.13 17.21
CA ASN A 39 3.65 19.78 17.77
C ASN A 39 3.74 19.89 19.30
N GLU A 40 2.73 20.43 19.93
CA GLU A 40 2.68 20.64 21.38
C GLU A 40 2.79 19.37 22.23
N PHE A 41 2.46 18.18 21.65
CA PHE A 41 2.50 16.90 22.33
C PHE A 41 3.80 16.12 22.07
N SER A 42 4.65 16.56 21.14
CA SER A 42 5.81 15.81 20.67
C SER A 42 7.13 16.14 21.39
N ASN A 43 7.11 17.00 22.41
CA ASN A 43 8.31 17.45 23.12
C ASN A 43 9.44 17.93 22.20
N GLY A 44 9.09 18.56 21.08
CA GLY A 44 10.05 19.07 20.09
C GLY A 44 10.53 18.01 19.07
N TYR A 45 10.13 16.76 19.17
CA TYR A 45 10.47 15.73 18.19
C TYR A 45 9.53 15.75 16.97
N PRO A 46 10.04 15.41 15.79
CA PRO A 46 9.20 15.17 14.61
C PRO A 46 8.16 14.08 14.87
N ILE A 47 7.02 14.20 14.20
CA ILE A 47 5.95 13.19 14.29
C ILE A 47 5.82 12.41 12.99
N ILE A 48 5.21 11.24 13.06
CA ILE A 48 4.72 10.53 11.88
C ILE A 48 3.31 11.07 11.60
N GLU A 49 3.19 11.93 10.57
CA GLU A 49 1.91 12.52 10.19
C GLU A 49 1.02 11.49 9.48
N LYS A 50 1.63 10.67 8.61
CA LYS A 50 0.92 9.61 7.89
C LYS A 50 1.81 8.40 7.68
N LEU A 51 1.31 7.22 8.06
CA LEU A 51 1.98 5.94 7.83
C LEU A 51 1.43 5.29 6.56
N TYR A 52 2.31 4.96 5.60
CA TYR A 52 1.93 4.28 4.37
C TYR A 52 2.10 2.76 4.42
N GLY A 53 3.03 2.25 5.23
CA GLY A 53 3.41 0.85 5.27
C GLY A 53 4.61 0.53 4.39
N ARG A 54 4.69 -0.68 3.87
CA ARG A 54 5.88 -1.20 3.16
C ARG A 54 6.28 -0.34 1.97
N ARG A 55 7.55 0.05 1.92
CA ARG A 55 8.15 0.88 0.86
C ARG A 55 7.96 0.31 -0.56
N PHE A 56 8.02 -1.02 -0.69
CA PHE A 56 7.88 -1.68 -2.00
C PHE A 56 6.43 -1.86 -2.46
N ASP A 57 5.47 -1.53 -1.61
CA ASP A 57 4.03 -1.71 -1.87
C ASP A 57 3.32 -0.37 -2.13
N LEU A 58 4.07 0.74 -2.22
CA LEU A 58 3.49 2.04 -2.57
C LEU A 58 3.09 2.06 -4.04
N THR A 59 1.83 2.41 -4.27
CA THR A 59 1.30 2.72 -5.59
C THR A 59 0.85 4.18 -5.63
N TYR A 60 0.57 4.68 -6.80
CA TYR A 60 0.26 6.10 -6.97
C TYR A 60 -1.04 6.24 -7.76
N SER A 61 -1.85 7.24 -7.40
CA SER A 61 -3.01 7.66 -8.17
C SER A 61 -2.58 8.41 -9.44
N THR A 62 -3.53 8.67 -10.31
CA THR A 62 -3.30 9.37 -11.58
C THR A 62 -2.79 10.80 -11.44
N ASP A 63 -2.99 11.42 -10.26
CA ASP A 63 -2.45 12.74 -9.87
C ASP A 63 -1.11 12.64 -9.11
N GLY A 64 -0.50 11.43 -9.04
CA GLY A 64 0.81 11.20 -8.44
C GLY A 64 0.82 11.09 -6.91
N LYS A 65 -0.33 11.10 -6.25
CA LYS A 65 -0.41 10.90 -4.79
C LYS A 65 -0.18 9.44 -4.42
N ALA A 66 0.61 9.21 -3.39
CA ALA A 66 0.85 7.87 -2.86
C ALA A 66 -0.43 7.27 -2.24
N ILE A 67 -0.76 6.04 -2.64
CA ILE A 67 -1.88 5.28 -2.12
C ILE A 67 -1.35 4.22 -1.16
N SER A 68 -1.90 4.21 0.06
CA SER A 68 -1.58 3.16 1.03
C SER A 68 -2.19 1.82 0.62
N PRO A 69 -1.44 0.71 0.68
CA PRO A 69 -1.99 -0.64 0.47
C PRO A 69 -3.20 -0.96 1.35
N LEU A 70 -3.29 -0.33 2.52
CA LEU A 70 -4.41 -0.50 3.44
C LEU A 70 -5.74 0.03 2.86
N ALA A 71 -5.71 1.00 1.94
CA ALA A 71 -6.92 1.50 1.30
C ALA A 71 -7.63 0.39 0.51
N PHE A 72 -6.88 -0.36 -0.30
CA PHE A 72 -7.41 -1.47 -1.09
C PHE A 72 -7.99 -2.58 -0.21
N GLY A 73 -7.24 -2.97 0.84
CA GLY A 73 -7.68 -4.00 1.76
C GLY A 73 -8.97 -3.63 2.53
N ARG A 74 -9.10 -2.36 2.92
CA ARG A 74 -10.34 -1.86 3.58
C ARG A 74 -11.53 -1.91 2.65
N THR A 75 -11.37 -1.50 1.39
CA THR A 75 -12.42 -1.57 0.38
C THR A 75 -12.87 -3.00 0.16
N LEU A 76 -11.93 -3.92 -0.08
CA LEU A 76 -12.25 -5.31 -0.42
C LEU A 76 -12.77 -6.14 0.76
N LYS A 77 -12.48 -5.74 2.01
CA LYS A 77 -12.96 -6.42 3.21
C LYS A 77 -14.49 -6.55 3.28
N ASN A 78 -15.21 -5.63 2.65
CA ASN A 78 -16.69 -5.60 2.65
C ASN A 78 -17.32 -6.50 1.57
N PHE A 79 -16.50 -7.18 0.76
CA PHE A 79 -16.97 -8.03 -0.34
C PHE A 79 -16.65 -9.49 -0.05
N ASP A 80 -17.61 -10.20 0.57
CA ASP A 80 -17.47 -11.62 0.94
C ASP A 80 -17.23 -12.56 -0.24
N SER A 81 -17.54 -12.12 -1.46
CA SER A 81 -17.29 -12.85 -2.72
C SER A 81 -15.79 -12.99 -3.05
N VAL A 82 -14.94 -12.12 -2.52
CA VAL A 82 -13.50 -12.12 -2.77
C VAL A 82 -12.80 -13.01 -1.74
N SER A 83 -12.12 -14.06 -2.21
CA SER A 83 -11.32 -14.93 -1.36
C SER A 83 -9.89 -14.44 -1.21
N GLN A 84 -9.30 -13.94 -2.31
CA GLN A 84 -7.96 -13.36 -2.33
C GLN A 84 -7.90 -12.27 -3.40
N TRP A 85 -6.95 -11.35 -3.24
CA TRP A 85 -6.77 -10.24 -4.17
C TRP A 85 -5.30 -9.82 -4.26
N GLN A 86 -4.95 -9.24 -5.41
CA GLN A 86 -3.67 -8.58 -5.64
C GLN A 86 -3.90 -7.36 -6.53
N PHE A 87 -3.44 -6.20 -6.08
CA PHE A 87 -3.48 -4.97 -6.85
C PHE A 87 -2.11 -4.74 -7.49
N VAL A 88 -2.09 -4.44 -8.78
CA VAL A 88 -0.86 -4.19 -9.54
C VAL A 88 -0.95 -2.85 -10.25
N GLN A 89 0.01 -1.97 -10.02
CA GLN A 89 0.23 -0.80 -10.84
C GLN A 89 1.21 -1.17 -11.96
N LEU A 90 0.70 -1.31 -13.18
CA LEU A 90 1.47 -1.73 -14.36
C LEU A 90 2.24 -0.60 -15.01
N ASP A 91 1.66 0.63 -14.99
CA ASP A 91 2.22 1.85 -15.54
C ASP A 91 1.67 3.06 -14.77
N GLU A 92 2.05 4.28 -15.16
CA GLU A 92 1.69 5.54 -14.49
C GLU A 92 0.19 5.64 -14.18
N LYS A 93 -0.66 5.30 -15.14
CA LYS A 93 -2.12 5.34 -15.03
C LYS A 93 -2.80 4.01 -15.32
N LYS A 94 -2.03 2.92 -15.37
CA LYS A 94 -2.55 1.60 -15.70
C LYS A 94 -2.49 0.67 -14.51
N TYR A 95 -3.66 0.12 -14.17
CA TYR A 95 -3.85 -0.66 -12.94
C TYR A 95 -4.64 -1.93 -13.22
N GLU A 96 -4.30 -2.97 -12.47
CA GLU A 96 -4.98 -4.27 -12.53
C GLU A 96 -5.30 -4.77 -11.12
N LEU A 97 -6.54 -5.19 -10.90
CA LEU A 97 -6.96 -5.87 -9.68
C LEU A 97 -7.20 -7.35 -10.01
N ARG A 98 -6.30 -8.20 -9.58
CA ARG A 98 -6.41 -9.66 -9.68
C ARG A 98 -7.24 -10.18 -8.53
N LEU A 99 -8.30 -10.92 -8.83
CA LEU A 99 -9.27 -11.42 -7.86
C LEU A 99 -9.42 -12.92 -7.95
N MET A 100 -9.30 -13.60 -6.83
CA MET A 100 -9.81 -14.97 -6.69
C MET A 100 -11.19 -14.88 -6.05
N LEU A 101 -12.19 -15.35 -6.76
CA LEU A 101 -13.59 -15.33 -6.30
C LEU A 101 -13.97 -16.64 -5.62
N LYS A 102 -14.91 -16.57 -4.69
CA LYS A 102 -15.54 -17.75 -4.11
C LYS A 102 -16.51 -18.36 -5.13
N SER A 103 -16.76 -19.66 -5.01
CA SER A 103 -17.70 -20.38 -5.87
C SER A 103 -19.07 -19.70 -5.92
N GLY A 104 -19.61 -19.58 -7.13
CA GLY A 104 -20.93 -18.95 -7.36
C GLY A 104 -20.90 -17.43 -7.60
N TYR A 105 -19.73 -16.78 -7.52
CA TYR A 105 -19.55 -15.36 -7.83
C TYR A 105 -18.80 -15.16 -9.14
N ASN A 106 -18.98 -14.00 -9.75
CA ASN A 106 -18.28 -13.57 -10.96
C ASN A 106 -17.98 -12.08 -10.92
N LEU A 107 -17.13 -11.59 -11.81
CA LEU A 107 -16.73 -10.17 -11.86
C LEU A 107 -17.91 -9.22 -12.09
N SER A 108 -18.98 -9.66 -12.75
CA SER A 108 -20.17 -8.82 -13.01
C SER A 108 -20.87 -8.42 -11.71
N SER A 109 -20.71 -9.19 -10.64
CA SER A 109 -21.27 -8.88 -9.31
C SER A 109 -20.47 -7.81 -8.55
N LEU A 110 -19.30 -7.42 -9.06
CA LEU A 110 -18.35 -6.52 -8.39
C LEU A 110 -18.29 -5.11 -9.00
N LYS A 111 -19.37 -4.64 -9.63
CA LYS A 111 -19.44 -3.28 -10.21
C LYS A 111 -19.12 -2.18 -9.18
N GLU A 112 -19.56 -2.37 -7.95
CA GLU A 112 -19.28 -1.44 -6.85
C GLU A 112 -17.79 -1.38 -6.52
N VAL A 113 -17.08 -2.52 -6.52
CA VAL A 113 -15.62 -2.56 -6.36
C VAL A 113 -14.93 -1.73 -7.43
N ASN A 114 -15.36 -1.86 -8.68
CA ASN A 114 -14.80 -1.08 -9.79
C ASN A 114 -14.93 0.43 -9.53
N ASN A 115 -16.11 0.89 -9.12
CA ASN A 115 -16.35 2.32 -8.87
C ASN A 115 -15.51 2.83 -7.69
N LEU A 116 -15.46 2.10 -6.58
CA LEU A 116 -14.65 2.47 -5.42
C LEU A 116 -13.15 2.53 -5.73
N PHE A 117 -12.65 1.62 -6.58
CA PHE A 117 -11.26 1.67 -7.01
C PHE A 117 -10.99 2.86 -7.93
N LEU A 118 -11.87 3.18 -8.86
CA LEU A 118 -11.73 4.38 -9.71
C LEU A 118 -11.72 5.67 -8.88
N GLU A 119 -12.52 5.76 -7.81
CA GLU A 119 -12.47 6.90 -6.87
C GLU A 119 -11.11 7.01 -6.16
N ILE A 120 -10.51 5.87 -5.75
CA ILE A 120 -9.19 5.85 -5.10
C ILE A 120 -8.08 6.22 -6.09
N LEU A 121 -8.18 5.76 -7.33
CA LEU A 121 -7.14 5.91 -8.36
C LEU A 121 -7.17 7.28 -9.03
N GLY A 122 -8.32 7.92 -9.10
CA GLY A 122 -8.52 9.24 -9.70
C GLY A 122 -8.88 9.21 -11.18
N ASP A 123 -9.13 10.39 -11.71
CA ASP A 123 -9.61 10.57 -13.08
C ASP A 123 -8.59 10.09 -14.13
N GLY A 124 -9.11 9.44 -15.17
CA GLY A 124 -8.29 8.92 -16.27
C GLY A 124 -7.49 7.66 -15.93
N ALA A 125 -7.83 6.96 -14.84
CA ALA A 125 -7.25 5.65 -14.53
C ALA A 125 -7.71 4.59 -15.54
N ASP A 126 -6.75 3.91 -16.18
CA ASP A 126 -6.99 2.67 -16.94
C ASP A 126 -6.98 1.50 -15.95
N PHE A 127 -8.15 1.19 -15.40
CA PHE A 127 -8.32 0.19 -14.36
C PHE A 127 -9.07 -1.03 -14.88
N ASN A 128 -8.49 -2.21 -14.67
CA ASN A 128 -9.08 -3.48 -15.06
C ASN A 128 -9.16 -4.46 -13.89
N MET A 129 -10.25 -5.21 -13.81
CA MET A 129 -10.41 -6.33 -12.87
C MET A 129 -10.29 -7.65 -13.63
N VAL A 130 -9.45 -8.56 -13.12
CA VAL A 130 -9.18 -9.86 -13.73
C VAL A 130 -9.44 -10.96 -12.71
N GLU A 131 -10.25 -11.96 -13.09
CA GLU A 131 -10.40 -13.17 -12.30
C GLU A 131 -9.21 -14.09 -12.54
N VAL A 132 -8.61 -14.57 -11.46
CA VAL A 132 -7.45 -15.46 -11.49
C VAL A 132 -7.69 -16.70 -10.63
N ASN A 133 -7.08 -17.81 -11.02
CA ASN A 133 -7.20 -19.05 -10.26
C ASN A 133 -6.20 -19.16 -9.10
N ASP A 134 -5.13 -18.38 -9.14
CA ASP A 134 -4.10 -18.34 -8.08
C ASP A 134 -3.43 -16.97 -8.00
N ILE A 135 -3.01 -16.61 -6.80
CA ILE A 135 -2.15 -15.44 -6.53
C ILE A 135 -0.85 -15.97 -5.93
N PRO A 136 0.29 -15.78 -6.62
CA PRO A 136 1.56 -16.37 -6.24
C PRO A 136 1.99 -16.04 -4.81
N VAL A 137 2.56 -17.04 -4.15
CA VAL A 137 3.16 -16.94 -2.82
C VAL A 137 4.66 -16.70 -2.98
N LEU A 138 5.21 -15.75 -2.23
CA LEU A 138 6.66 -15.53 -2.17
C LEU A 138 7.36 -16.74 -1.54
N ALA A 139 8.67 -16.89 -1.76
CA ALA A 139 9.49 -17.93 -1.14
C ALA A 139 9.40 -17.92 0.40
N SER A 140 9.05 -16.79 1.01
CA SER A 140 8.82 -16.62 2.45
C SER A 140 7.46 -17.16 2.94
N GLY A 141 6.63 -17.73 2.07
CA GLY A 141 5.26 -18.15 2.39
C GLY A 141 4.23 -17.01 2.45
N LYS A 142 4.65 -15.77 2.27
CA LYS A 142 3.76 -14.60 2.30
C LYS A 142 3.28 -14.23 0.89
N ARG A 143 2.05 -13.72 0.79
CA ARG A 143 1.56 -13.11 -0.45
C ARG A 143 1.85 -11.61 -0.45
N LYS A 144 2.13 -11.07 -1.62
CA LYS A 144 2.30 -9.64 -1.83
C LYS A 144 0.98 -9.07 -2.38
N PRO A 145 0.16 -8.41 -1.55
CA PRO A 145 -1.16 -7.95 -1.98
C PRO A 145 -1.12 -6.75 -2.92
N VAL A 146 -0.04 -5.98 -2.90
CA VAL A 146 0.16 -4.81 -3.76
C VAL A 146 1.52 -4.88 -4.42
N ILE A 147 1.55 -4.63 -5.72
CA ILE A 147 2.76 -4.63 -6.55
C ILE A 147 2.80 -3.33 -7.35
N ASN A 148 3.96 -2.69 -7.41
CA ASN A 148 4.21 -1.58 -8.30
C ASN A 148 5.27 -1.99 -9.33
N GLU A 149 4.83 -2.33 -10.55
CA GLU A 149 5.73 -2.70 -11.64
C GLU A 149 6.25 -1.47 -12.40
N TRP A 150 5.55 -0.32 -12.33
CA TRP A 150 5.93 0.91 -13.00
C TRP A 150 7.23 1.51 -12.45
N ARG A 151 7.43 1.51 -11.13
CA ARG A 151 8.63 2.08 -10.47
C ARG A 151 9.67 1.03 -10.04
N SER A 152 9.46 -0.22 -10.36
CA SER A 152 10.42 -1.29 -10.09
C SER A 152 11.36 -1.57 -11.28
N LYS A 153 11.24 -0.78 -12.34
CA LYS A 153 12.12 -0.81 -13.53
C LYS A 153 13.28 0.16 -13.39
#